data_1d3a45308619b7fc78a62d6cccd6671f
#
_entry.id   1d3a45308619b7fc78a62d6cccd6671f
#
_cell.length_a   1.000
_cell.length_b   1.000
_cell.length_c   1.000
_cell.angle_alpha   90.00
_cell.angle_beta   90.00
_cell.angle_gamma   90.00
#
_symmetry.space_group_name_H-M   'P 1'
#
loop_
_entity.id
_entity.type
_entity.pdbx_description
1 polymer ?
#
loop_
_entity_poly.entity_id
_entity_poly.type
_entity_poly.pdbx_seq_one_letter_code
_entity_poly.pdbx_strand_id
1 'polypeptide(L)'
;MIKLPSPEPLHRAISRFGGATVLVVGDFILDRFVNGVIERISPEAPIPVLHGRGETLAMGGAGNVVANIVSLGAAVIPVSVIGADEAGKNLMRMLGEFRVDTGGLAQDADRMTSSKSRFSALNQQVLRFDEEEIKPLGDAERATLVGHFRQALARADIVILSDYGKGVLLDGVAGELISICREAGKPVLVDPKGSDYARYAGATAITPNRKELGEAVGRAVFADDEIEAAARQLISAHGFDFVVATRSEKGMSVVGANDARHIATQAREVFDVSGAGDTVIATFALALAAGADRVMAGSIANAAGGVVVGKRGTARLTIEELTGALFRSHGPVAHKDAILDAAAAARLVAAWKDEGLSVGFTNGCFDILHAGHVSLLHAARSQCDRLVLGLNSDASVRRLKGPGRPVNDQHDRACVLAALASVDAVVIFEEDTPLSLIEALSPDILVKGADYTVDQVVGADVVQKAGGRVVLVDLVAGKSTTGTIGKLRAGN
;
A
#
# COMPACT_ATOMS: atom_id res chain seq x y z
N MET A 1 -12.96 -5.78 15.48
CA MET A 1 -12.08 -5.78 14.29
C MET A 1 -12.89 -5.18 13.13
N ILE A 2 -12.43 -4.07 12.59
CA ILE A 2 -13.12 -3.39 11.47
C ILE A 2 -12.76 -4.16 10.20
N LYS A 3 -13.79 -4.59 9.43
CA LYS A 3 -13.61 -5.09 8.07
C LYS A 3 -12.95 -3.98 7.25
N LEU A 4 -11.80 -4.24 6.65
CA LEU A 4 -11.22 -3.34 5.65
C LEU A 4 -12.26 -3.10 4.54
N PRO A 5 -12.25 -1.93 3.87
CA PRO A 5 -13.10 -1.69 2.71
C PRO A 5 -12.94 -2.82 1.70
N SER A 6 -14.00 -3.12 0.95
CA SER A 6 -13.92 -4.12 -0.12
C SER A 6 -12.77 -3.82 -1.10
N PRO A 7 -12.19 -4.81 -1.78
CA PRO A 7 -11.04 -4.64 -2.67
C PRO A 7 -11.24 -3.60 -3.78
N GLU A 8 -12.45 -3.48 -4.33
CA GLU A 8 -12.75 -2.59 -5.45
C GLU A 8 -12.58 -1.08 -5.16
N PRO A 9 -13.13 -0.51 -4.05
CA PRO A 9 -12.89 0.90 -3.71
C PRO A 9 -11.42 1.21 -3.46
N LEU A 10 -10.67 0.29 -2.84
CA LEU A 10 -9.23 0.42 -2.61
C LEU A 10 -8.45 0.44 -3.94
N HIS A 11 -8.76 -0.48 -4.84
CA HIS A 11 -8.14 -0.53 -6.17
C HIS A 11 -8.45 0.73 -6.98
N ARG A 12 -9.71 1.21 -6.96
CA ARG A 12 -10.13 2.44 -7.63
C ARG A 12 -9.41 3.68 -7.09
N ALA A 13 -9.21 3.77 -5.77
CA ALA A 13 -8.47 4.86 -5.17
C ALA A 13 -7.00 4.86 -5.62
N ILE A 14 -6.32 3.70 -5.56
CA ILE A 14 -4.92 3.57 -5.94
C ILE A 14 -4.70 3.83 -7.44
N SER A 15 -5.57 3.34 -8.31
CA SER A 15 -5.47 3.57 -9.76
C SER A 15 -5.56 5.05 -10.17
N ARG A 16 -6.11 5.90 -9.30
CA ARG A 16 -6.21 7.35 -9.51
C ARG A 16 -5.02 8.14 -8.99
N PHE A 17 -4.05 7.53 -8.30
CA PHE A 17 -2.88 8.24 -7.77
C PHE A 17 -2.12 8.98 -8.87
N GLY A 18 -1.97 8.37 -10.06
CA GLY A 18 -1.28 8.98 -11.20
C GLY A 18 -1.92 10.26 -11.74
N GLY A 19 -3.18 10.54 -11.41
CA GLY A 19 -3.87 11.78 -11.77
C GLY A 19 -3.77 12.89 -10.72
N ALA A 20 -3.20 12.62 -9.53
CA ALA A 20 -3.11 13.57 -8.45
C ALA A 20 -1.83 14.41 -8.52
N THR A 21 -1.92 15.66 -8.08
CA THR A 21 -0.78 16.57 -7.91
C THR A 21 -0.70 17.01 -6.46
N VAL A 22 0.40 16.72 -5.78
CA VAL A 22 0.64 17.08 -4.38
C VAL A 22 1.66 18.20 -4.28
N LEU A 23 1.33 19.26 -3.55
CA LEU A 23 2.26 20.33 -3.21
C LEU A 23 2.91 20.00 -1.86
N VAL A 24 4.23 19.87 -1.82
CA VAL A 24 4.98 19.54 -0.59
C VAL A 24 5.84 20.73 -0.18
N VAL A 25 5.62 21.22 1.04
CA VAL A 25 6.42 22.30 1.63
C VAL A 25 7.03 21.81 2.93
N GLY A 26 8.30 22.13 3.19
CA GLY A 26 8.92 21.78 4.46
C GLY A 26 10.44 21.67 4.41
N ASP A 27 10.99 21.05 5.45
CA ASP A 27 12.42 20.93 5.63
C ASP A 27 12.98 19.76 4.82
N PHE A 28 13.79 20.04 3.79
CA PHE A 28 14.52 19.04 3.03
C PHE A 28 15.80 18.66 3.75
N ILE A 29 16.05 17.36 3.90
CA ILE A 29 17.20 16.81 4.60
C ILE A 29 17.93 15.85 3.66
N LEU A 30 19.28 15.88 3.68
CA LEU A 30 20.09 14.88 2.98
C LEU A 30 20.48 13.77 3.96
N ASP A 31 19.98 12.55 3.73
CA ASP A 31 20.42 11.36 4.45
C ASP A 31 21.63 10.72 3.74
N ARG A 32 22.72 10.48 4.47
CA ARG A 32 23.96 9.86 3.98
C ARG A 32 24.18 8.55 4.72
N PHE A 33 24.27 7.44 4.01
CA PHE A 33 24.55 6.12 4.56
C PHE A 33 25.96 5.68 4.15
N VAL A 34 26.89 5.78 5.09
CA VAL A 34 28.29 5.38 4.89
C VAL A 34 28.47 3.98 5.45
N ASN A 35 28.74 3.02 4.58
CA ASN A 35 28.94 1.62 4.94
C ASN A 35 30.41 1.26 4.90
N GLY A 36 30.87 0.45 5.87
CA GLY A 36 32.27 0.04 5.96
C GLY A 36 32.46 -1.19 6.84
N VAL A 37 33.71 -1.44 7.16
CA VAL A 37 34.14 -2.49 8.10
C VAL A 37 34.99 -1.88 9.20
N ILE A 38 34.87 -2.41 10.41
CA ILE A 38 35.73 -2.07 11.55
C ILE A 38 36.62 -3.26 11.83
N GLU A 39 37.95 -3.08 11.64
CA GLU A 39 38.93 -4.14 11.82
C GLU A 39 39.90 -3.83 12.97
N ARG A 40 39.95 -2.58 13.43
CA ARG A 40 40.88 -2.16 14.49
C ARG A 40 40.34 -0.98 15.30
N ILE A 41 40.95 -0.79 16.48
CA ILE A 41 40.82 0.42 17.27
C ILE A 41 41.93 1.39 16.84
N SER A 42 41.64 2.69 16.86
CA SER A 42 42.59 3.74 16.55
C SER A 42 43.75 3.72 17.57
N PRO A 43 45.02 3.92 17.12
CA PRO A 43 46.11 4.15 18.03
C PRO A 43 46.11 5.54 18.69
N GLU A 44 45.30 6.47 18.18
CA GLU A 44 45.23 7.86 18.67
C GLU A 44 44.21 8.03 19.80
N ALA A 45 43.16 7.17 19.84
CA ALA A 45 42.12 7.20 20.86
C ALA A 45 41.39 5.84 20.88
N PRO A 46 40.66 5.48 21.99
CA PRO A 46 39.95 4.21 22.10
C PRO A 46 38.65 4.24 21.29
N ILE A 47 38.73 4.52 19.99
CA ILE A 47 37.63 4.59 19.05
C ILE A 47 37.83 3.60 17.88
N PRO A 48 36.77 3.01 17.35
CA PRO A 48 36.84 2.13 16.17
C PRO A 48 37.25 2.93 14.93
N VAL A 49 38.04 2.31 14.04
CA VAL A 49 38.37 2.84 12.71
C VAL A 49 37.44 2.19 11.71
N LEU A 50 36.56 2.98 11.12
CA LEU A 50 35.66 2.54 10.04
C LEU A 50 36.38 2.69 8.69
N HIS A 51 36.69 1.59 8.03
CA HIS A 51 37.12 1.57 6.64
C HIS A 51 35.92 1.65 5.70
N GLY A 52 35.68 2.81 5.09
CA GLY A 52 34.54 3.04 4.19
C GLY A 52 34.60 2.13 2.95
N ARG A 53 33.49 1.54 2.60
CA ARG A 53 33.30 0.67 1.42
C ARG A 53 32.39 1.30 0.39
N GLY A 54 31.56 2.27 0.80
CA GLY A 54 30.64 2.98 -0.09
C GLY A 54 29.76 3.96 0.65
N GLU A 55 29.19 4.88 -0.09
CA GLU A 55 28.22 5.85 0.37
C GLU A 55 26.95 5.77 -0.48
N THR A 56 25.80 5.89 0.16
CA THR A 56 24.51 6.01 -0.51
C THR A 56 23.81 7.25 0.03
N LEU A 57 23.29 8.08 -0.88
CA LEU A 57 22.51 9.26 -0.55
C LEU A 57 21.02 8.97 -0.69
N ALA A 58 20.22 9.52 0.22
CA ALA A 58 18.78 9.48 0.16
C ALA A 58 18.19 10.85 0.54
N MET A 59 16.99 11.13 0.05
CA MET A 59 16.23 12.30 0.47
C MET A 59 15.50 11.98 1.78
N GLY A 60 15.67 12.83 2.79
CA GLY A 60 14.96 12.79 4.06
C GLY A 60 14.03 13.98 4.23
N GLY A 61 13.20 13.95 5.27
CA GLY A 61 12.22 14.99 5.55
C GLY A 61 11.25 15.18 4.40
N ALA A 62 10.93 16.43 4.06
CA ALA A 62 10.06 16.77 2.93
C ALA A 62 10.54 16.12 1.61
N GLY A 63 11.85 15.90 1.43
CA GLY A 63 12.41 15.19 0.29
C GLY A 63 11.98 13.72 0.22
N ASN A 64 11.87 13.04 1.35
CA ASN A 64 11.38 11.66 1.41
C ASN A 64 9.88 11.57 1.10
N VAL A 65 9.09 12.57 1.55
CA VAL A 65 7.67 12.70 1.15
C VAL A 65 7.56 12.82 -0.36
N VAL A 66 8.36 13.69 -0.99
CA VAL A 66 8.42 13.86 -2.46
C VAL A 66 8.79 12.55 -3.14
N ALA A 67 9.82 11.84 -2.66
CA ALA A 67 10.25 10.57 -3.23
C ALA A 67 9.17 9.48 -3.20
N ASN A 68 8.39 9.40 -2.11
CA ASN A 68 7.28 8.47 -1.98
C ASN A 68 6.14 8.81 -2.94
N ILE A 69 5.77 10.10 -3.08
CA ILE A 69 4.71 10.53 -4.01
C ILE A 69 5.07 10.14 -5.44
N VAL A 70 6.31 10.43 -5.88
CA VAL A 70 6.79 10.07 -7.23
C VAL A 70 6.79 8.55 -7.43
N SER A 71 7.28 7.81 -6.44
CA SER A 71 7.32 6.34 -6.50
C SER A 71 5.93 5.70 -6.58
N LEU A 72 4.90 6.38 -6.06
CA LEU A 72 3.50 6.01 -6.16
C LEU A 72 2.83 6.53 -7.46
N GLY A 73 3.62 7.09 -8.38
CA GLY A 73 3.17 7.47 -9.73
C GLY A 73 2.45 8.81 -9.85
N ALA A 74 2.41 9.62 -8.78
CA ALA A 74 1.74 10.92 -8.77
C ALA A 74 2.68 12.09 -9.09
N ALA A 75 2.10 13.22 -9.51
CA ALA A 75 2.82 14.46 -9.68
C ALA A 75 3.08 15.15 -8.33
N VAL A 76 4.25 15.79 -8.19
CA VAL A 76 4.61 16.52 -6.97
C VAL A 76 5.25 17.85 -7.33
N ILE A 77 4.95 18.89 -6.55
CA ILE A 77 5.56 20.21 -6.66
C ILE A 77 6.23 20.51 -5.31
N PRO A 78 7.56 20.42 -5.21
CA PRO A 78 8.28 20.78 -4.00
C PRO A 78 8.45 22.29 -3.89
N VAL A 79 8.24 22.83 -2.69
CA VAL A 79 8.50 24.25 -2.37
C VAL A 79 9.26 24.31 -1.04
N SER A 80 10.45 24.91 -1.05
CA SER A 80 11.26 25.05 0.16
C SER A 80 12.36 26.11 -0.03
N VAL A 81 13.17 26.30 1.03
CA VAL A 81 14.42 27.03 1.00
C VAL A 81 15.52 26.11 1.52
N ILE A 82 16.54 25.87 0.70
CA ILE A 82 17.70 25.03 1.01
C ILE A 82 18.99 25.83 0.91
N GLY A 83 20.09 25.31 1.44
CA GLY A 83 21.40 25.93 1.29
C GLY A 83 21.94 25.82 -0.14
N ALA A 84 22.79 26.78 -0.53
CA ALA A 84 23.59 26.72 -1.77
C ALA A 84 24.86 25.85 -1.60
N ASP A 85 24.87 24.97 -0.62
CA ASP A 85 25.97 24.08 -0.24
C ASP A 85 25.97 22.74 -1.02
N GLU A 86 26.86 21.84 -0.69
CA GLU A 86 26.99 20.54 -1.36
C GLU A 86 25.78 19.62 -1.08
N ALA A 87 25.23 19.69 0.13
CA ALA A 87 24.02 18.92 0.47
C ALA A 87 22.82 19.39 -0.35
N GLY A 88 22.63 20.71 -0.49
CA GLY A 88 21.59 21.30 -1.34
C GLY A 88 21.75 20.91 -2.82
N LYS A 89 22.99 20.95 -3.36
CA LYS A 89 23.27 20.49 -4.74
C LYS A 89 22.92 19.02 -4.94
N ASN A 90 23.24 18.16 -3.97
CA ASN A 90 22.89 16.74 -4.02
C ASN A 90 21.37 16.53 -4.03
N LEU A 91 20.61 17.25 -3.19
CA LEU A 91 19.15 17.21 -3.20
C LEU A 91 18.57 17.63 -4.55
N MET A 92 19.07 18.75 -5.12
CA MET A 92 18.63 19.23 -6.45
C MET A 92 18.91 18.19 -7.55
N ARG A 93 20.10 17.57 -7.54
CA ARG A 93 20.44 16.50 -8.48
C ARG A 93 19.52 15.30 -8.35
N MET A 94 19.25 14.84 -7.12
CA MET A 94 18.38 13.70 -6.85
C MET A 94 16.93 13.97 -7.30
N LEU A 95 16.41 15.17 -7.05
CA LEU A 95 15.08 15.57 -7.55
C LEU A 95 15.03 15.58 -9.08
N GLY A 96 16.11 16.05 -9.73
CA GLY A 96 16.25 16.01 -11.19
C GLY A 96 16.24 14.57 -11.75
N GLU A 97 16.87 13.62 -11.07
CA GLU A 97 16.83 12.19 -11.43
C GLU A 97 15.39 11.62 -11.39
N PHE A 98 14.56 12.12 -10.49
CA PHE A 98 13.12 11.83 -10.42
C PHE A 98 12.27 12.62 -11.42
N ARG A 99 12.88 13.49 -12.23
CA ARG A 99 12.17 14.41 -13.13
C ARG A 99 11.18 15.35 -12.42
N VAL A 100 11.47 15.67 -11.17
CA VAL A 100 10.69 16.64 -10.39
C VAL A 100 11.14 18.05 -10.75
N ASP A 101 10.19 18.93 -11.01
CA ASP A 101 10.46 20.35 -11.22
C ASP A 101 10.93 20.98 -9.92
N THR A 102 12.13 21.51 -9.92
CA THR A 102 12.80 22.13 -8.76
C THR A 102 12.62 23.66 -8.70
N GLY A 103 11.85 24.25 -9.59
CA GLY A 103 11.64 25.72 -9.65
C GLY A 103 11.02 26.33 -8.40
N GLY A 104 10.40 25.51 -7.53
CA GLY A 104 9.88 25.93 -6.23
C GLY A 104 10.92 25.91 -5.09
N LEU A 105 12.14 25.39 -5.32
CA LEU A 105 13.20 25.34 -4.32
C LEU A 105 14.13 26.56 -4.44
N ALA A 106 14.01 27.49 -3.50
CA ALA A 106 14.93 28.60 -3.39
C ALA A 106 16.26 28.16 -2.75
N GLN A 107 17.38 28.71 -3.21
CA GLN A 107 18.69 28.49 -2.63
C GLN A 107 19.17 29.75 -1.91
N ASP A 108 19.62 29.60 -0.66
CA ASP A 108 20.19 30.66 0.16
C ASP A 108 21.65 30.30 0.49
N ALA A 109 22.58 31.23 0.21
CA ALA A 109 23.99 31.04 0.44
C ALA A 109 24.39 31.01 1.93
N ASP A 110 23.57 31.66 2.76
CA ASP A 110 23.80 31.76 4.21
C ASP A 110 23.08 30.68 5.02
N ARG A 111 22.34 29.79 4.36
CA ARG A 111 21.62 28.65 4.98
C ARG A 111 22.40 27.37 4.82
N MET A 112 22.50 26.59 5.90
CA MET A 112 22.99 25.22 5.86
C MET A 112 21.83 24.27 5.50
N THR A 113 22.03 23.45 4.47
CA THR A 113 21.11 22.32 4.20
C THR A 113 21.32 21.22 5.23
N SER A 114 20.29 20.85 5.96
CA SER A 114 20.37 19.79 6.97
C SER A 114 20.85 18.47 6.36
N SER A 115 21.85 17.83 6.96
CA SER A 115 22.32 16.51 6.57
C SER A 115 22.44 15.56 7.76
N LYS A 116 22.19 14.26 7.53
CA LYS A 116 22.28 13.21 8.55
C LYS A 116 23.11 12.06 8.02
N SER A 117 24.34 11.95 8.50
CA SER A 117 25.29 10.90 8.11
C SER A 117 25.26 9.73 9.09
N ARG A 118 24.85 8.56 8.60
CA ARG A 118 24.81 7.30 9.37
C ARG A 118 25.95 6.40 8.93
N PHE A 119 26.87 6.14 9.87
CA PHE A 119 28.01 5.26 9.67
C PHE A 119 27.69 3.87 10.19
N SER A 120 27.83 2.86 9.34
CA SER A 120 27.47 1.47 9.66
C SER A 120 28.60 0.50 9.31
N ALA A 121 28.81 -0.49 10.19
CA ALA A 121 29.69 -1.61 9.95
C ALA A 121 28.93 -2.92 10.13
N LEU A 122 29.03 -3.87 9.19
CA LEU A 122 28.38 -5.18 9.27
C LEU A 122 26.89 -5.10 9.63
N ASN A 123 26.17 -4.13 9.07
CA ASN A 123 24.73 -3.86 9.33
C ASN A 123 24.42 -3.25 10.71
N GLN A 124 25.41 -2.87 11.50
CA GLN A 124 25.20 -2.18 12.77
C GLN A 124 25.59 -0.70 12.62
N GLN A 125 24.69 0.20 13.02
CA GLN A 125 25.01 1.64 13.06
C GLN A 125 26.00 1.90 14.21
N VAL A 126 27.11 2.57 13.86
CA VAL A 126 28.21 2.89 14.79
C VAL A 126 28.15 4.33 15.25
N LEU A 127 27.80 5.23 14.35
CA LEU A 127 27.73 6.67 14.60
C LEU A 127 26.66 7.30 13.71
N ARG A 128 25.98 8.32 14.24
CA ARG A 128 25.23 9.30 13.46
C ARG A 128 25.84 10.68 13.67
N PHE A 129 26.12 11.34 12.57
CA PHE A 129 26.64 12.71 12.55
C PHE A 129 25.62 13.60 11.82
N ASP A 130 25.07 14.59 12.55
CA ASP A 130 24.03 15.49 12.08
C ASP A 130 24.65 16.89 11.88
N GLU A 131 24.59 17.41 10.65
CA GLU A 131 24.94 18.78 10.28
C GLU A 131 23.65 19.53 10.05
N GLU A 132 23.23 20.31 11.04
CA GLU A 132 21.94 20.97 11.00
C GLU A 132 21.93 22.28 11.81
N GLU A 133 21.20 23.26 11.32
CA GLU A 133 20.93 24.51 12.00
C GLU A 133 19.43 24.79 11.99
N ILE A 134 18.90 25.26 13.11
CA ILE A 134 17.52 25.74 13.17
C ILE A 134 17.55 27.22 12.81
N LYS A 135 17.28 27.55 11.54
CA LYS A 135 17.31 28.92 11.01
C LYS A 135 15.94 29.26 10.42
N PRO A 136 15.11 30.08 11.09
CA PRO A 136 13.87 30.61 10.51
C PRO A 136 14.15 31.35 9.20
N LEU A 137 13.11 31.51 8.37
CA LEU A 137 13.22 32.29 7.13
C LEU A 137 13.25 33.78 7.43
N GLY A 138 14.17 34.50 6.81
CA GLY A 138 14.13 35.95 6.73
C GLY A 138 13.00 36.46 5.83
N ASP A 139 12.70 37.76 5.87
CA ASP A 139 11.57 38.35 5.15
C ASP A 139 11.64 38.08 3.62
N ALA A 140 12.84 38.14 3.02
CA ALA A 140 13.03 37.89 1.59
C ALA A 140 12.82 36.44 1.21
N GLU A 141 13.36 35.50 2.02
CA GLU A 141 13.19 34.07 1.84
C GLU A 141 11.71 33.67 1.99
N ARG A 142 11.04 34.20 3.04
CA ARG A 142 9.62 33.99 3.28
C ARG A 142 8.78 34.48 2.11
N ALA A 143 9.03 35.71 1.62
CA ALA A 143 8.31 36.27 0.48
C ALA A 143 8.50 35.39 -0.78
N THR A 144 9.71 34.89 -1.03
CA THR A 144 10.03 33.99 -2.14
C THR A 144 9.28 32.67 -2.00
N LEU A 145 9.33 32.03 -0.82
CA LEU A 145 8.65 30.76 -0.55
C LEU A 145 7.13 30.90 -0.73
N VAL A 146 6.52 31.95 -0.15
CA VAL A 146 5.08 32.20 -0.27
C VAL A 146 4.69 32.50 -1.72
N GLY A 147 5.54 33.20 -2.48
CA GLY A 147 5.35 33.45 -3.91
C GLY A 147 5.31 32.14 -4.72
N HIS A 148 6.31 31.26 -4.55
CA HIS A 148 6.34 29.95 -5.19
C HIS A 148 5.15 29.08 -4.76
N PHE A 149 4.80 29.11 -3.47
CA PHE A 149 3.65 28.38 -2.94
C PHE A 149 2.35 28.78 -3.61
N ARG A 150 2.04 30.10 -3.70
CA ARG A 150 0.82 30.60 -4.34
C ARG A 150 0.72 30.19 -5.82
N GLN A 151 1.85 30.22 -6.52
CA GLN A 151 1.94 29.79 -7.91
C GLN A 151 1.65 28.28 -8.05
N ALA A 152 2.21 27.46 -7.16
CA ALA A 152 2.07 26.01 -7.17
C ALA A 152 0.67 25.55 -6.75
N LEU A 153 0.04 26.27 -5.80
CA LEU A 153 -1.25 25.90 -5.19
C LEU A 153 -2.39 25.75 -6.20
N ALA A 154 -2.39 26.59 -7.25
CA ALA A 154 -3.41 26.55 -8.30
C ALA A 154 -3.42 25.17 -9.03
N ARG A 155 -2.28 24.49 -9.09
CA ARG A 155 -2.08 23.21 -9.78
C ARG A 155 -2.20 22.01 -8.86
N ALA A 156 -2.20 22.22 -7.53
CA ALA A 156 -2.23 21.15 -6.54
C ALA A 156 -3.65 20.73 -6.18
N ASP A 157 -3.84 19.44 -5.95
CA ASP A 157 -5.09 18.89 -5.41
C ASP A 157 -5.08 18.91 -3.87
N ILE A 158 -3.90 18.72 -3.28
CA ILE A 158 -3.68 18.65 -1.83
C ILE A 158 -2.30 19.18 -1.47
N VAL A 159 -2.15 19.71 -0.26
CA VAL A 159 -0.90 20.25 0.27
C VAL A 159 -0.41 19.40 1.44
N ILE A 160 0.90 19.18 1.52
CA ILE A 160 1.59 18.60 2.67
C ILE A 160 2.56 19.61 3.22
N LEU A 161 2.48 19.91 4.51
CA LEU A 161 3.49 20.61 5.27
C LEU A 161 4.30 19.60 6.09
N SER A 162 5.56 19.37 5.72
CA SER A 162 6.46 18.40 6.37
C SER A 162 7.44 19.15 7.25
N ASP A 163 7.14 19.24 8.56
CA ASP A 163 7.90 20.01 9.53
C ASP A 163 8.89 19.09 10.27
N TYR A 164 10.18 19.41 10.14
CA TYR A 164 11.27 18.78 10.86
C TYR A 164 11.97 19.73 11.85
N GLY A 165 11.39 20.95 12.00
CA GLY A 165 11.91 21.98 12.91
C GLY A 165 13.25 22.54 12.48
N LYS A 166 13.55 22.59 11.18
CA LYS A 166 14.80 23.16 10.65
C LYS A 166 14.67 24.60 10.15
N GLY A 167 13.45 25.16 10.26
CA GLY A 167 13.25 26.60 10.08
C GLY A 167 12.30 27.01 8.99
N VAL A 168 12.03 26.15 7.98
CA VAL A 168 11.17 26.51 6.84
C VAL A 168 9.74 26.84 7.25
N LEU A 169 9.19 26.14 8.23
CA LEU A 169 7.80 26.31 8.70
C LEU A 169 7.66 27.06 10.04
N LEU A 170 8.76 27.67 10.54
CA LEU A 170 8.76 28.42 11.78
C LEU A 170 8.21 29.86 11.60
N ASP A 171 8.12 30.58 12.72
CA ASP A 171 7.81 32.00 12.80
C ASP A 171 6.57 32.43 11.99
N GLY A 172 5.50 31.62 12.10
CA GLY A 172 4.21 31.92 11.49
C GLY A 172 4.08 31.52 10.01
N VAL A 173 5.13 30.98 9.38
CA VAL A 173 5.08 30.52 7.97
C VAL A 173 4.04 29.43 7.79
N ALA A 174 4.02 28.41 8.66
CA ALA A 174 3.03 27.33 8.59
C ALA A 174 1.58 27.87 8.63
N GLY A 175 1.29 28.76 9.57
CA GLY A 175 -0.04 29.39 9.71
C GLY A 175 -0.44 30.22 8.49
N GLU A 176 0.50 30.97 7.89
CA GLU A 176 0.27 31.72 6.66
C GLU A 176 -0.09 30.79 5.49
N LEU A 177 0.67 29.72 5.28
CA LEU A 177 0.41 28.74 4.22
C LEU A 177 -0.94 28.03 4.40
N ILE A 178 -1.29 27.67 5.64
CA ILE A 178 -2.59 27.07 5.98
C ILE A 178 -3.73 28.04 5.67
N SER A 179 -3.58 29.31 6.01
CA SER A 179 -4.60 30.34 5.68
C SER A 179 -4.82 30.45 4.18
N ILE A 180 -3.73 30.49 3.40
CA ILE A 180 -3.80 30.52 1.93
C ILE A 180 -4.50 29.27 1.37
N CYS A 181 -4.22 28.07 1.91
CA CYS A 181 -4.91 26.83 1.53
C CYS A 181 -6.42 26.92 1.80
N ARG A 182 -6.81 27.40 2.98
CA ARG A 182 -8.22 27.55 3.36
C ARG A 182 -8.96 28.53 2.45
N GLU A 183 -8.36 29.67 2.16
CA GLU A 183 -8.91 30.66 1.22
C GLU A 183 -9.13 30.07 -0.18
N ALA A 184 -8.21 29.19 -0.61
CA ALA A 184 -8.29 28.51 -1.89
C ALA A 184 -9.16 27.22 -1.88
N GLY A 185 -9.72 26.84 -0.73
CA GLY A 185 -10.47 25.59 -0.57
C GLY A 185 -9.65 24.31 -0.80
N LYS A 186 -8.32 24.37 -0.57
CA LYS A 186 -7.40 23.25 -0.76
C LYS A 186 -7.11 22.55 0.57
N PRO A 187 -7.24 21.21 0.64
CA PRO A 187 -6.90 20.47 1.85
C PRO A 187 -5.39 20.54 2.14
N VAL A 188 -5.04 20.70 3.42
CA VAL A 188 -3.65 20.75 3.88
C VAL A 188 -3.44 19.77 5.03
N LEU A 189 -2.49 18.87 4.86
CA LEU A 189 -2.05 17.91 5.87
C LEU A 189 -0.71 18.39 6.44
N VAL A 190 -0.51 18.20 7.74
CA VAL A 190 0.74 18.58 8.40
C VAL A 190 1.34 17.36 9.10
N ASP A 191 2.61 17.06 8.79
CA ASP A 191 3.45 16.21 9.63
C ASP A 191 4.12 17.12 10.66
N PRO A 192 3.67 17.10 11.93
CA PRO A 192 4.00 18.14 12.88
C PRO A 192 5.32 17.85 13.60
N LYS A 193 5.98 18.93 14.10
CA LYS A 193 7.15 18.83 14.98
C LYS A 193 7.00 19.68 16.23
N GLY A 194 7.52 19.16 17.36
CA GLY A 194 7.44 19.83 18.66
C GLY A 194 6.08 19.66 19.35
N SER A 195 5.83 20.47 20.37
CA SER A 195 4.61 20.38 21.19
C SER A 195 3.62 21.54 20.94
N ASP A 196 4.03 22.61 20.28
CA ASP A 196 3.16 23.76 19.94
C ASP A 196 2.46 23.55 18.62
N TYR A 197 1.22 23.05 18.69
CA TYR A 197 0.38 22.82 17.53
C TYR A 197 -0.52 24.01 17.15
N ALA A 198 -0.50 25.09 17.93
CA ALA A 198 -1.22 26.32 17.60
C ALA A 198 -0.74 26.91 16.27
N ARG A 199 0.55 26.73 15.92
CA ARG A 199 1.12 27.18 14.64
C ARG A 199 0.54 26.47 13.40
N TYR A 200 -0.14 25.34 13.59
CA TYR A 200 -0.82 24.60 12.52
C TYR A 200 -2.34 24.77 12.53
N ALA A 201 -2.85 25.70 13.36
CA ALA A 201 -4.29 25.89 13.51
C ALA A 201 -4.99 26.08 12.16
N GLY A 202 -6.12 25.40 11.99
CA GLY A 202 -6.91 25.42 10.77
C GLY A 202 -6.43 24.50 9.66
N ALA A 203 -5.39 23.68 9.86
CA ALA A 203 -5.06 22.62 8.92
C ALA A 203 -6.21 21.58 8.82
N THR A 204 -6.35 20.95 7.66
CA THR A 204 -7.35 19.88 7.47
C THR A 204 -7.04 18.71 8.43
N ALA A 205 -5.78 18.29 8.50
CA ALA A 205 -5.38 17.25 9.43
C ALA A 205 -3.89 17.36 9.81
N ILE A 206 -3.56 16.71 10.94
CA ILE A 206 -2.19 16.50 11.42
C ILE A 206 -1.92 15.02 11.56
N THR A 207 -0.62 14.60 11.41
CA THR A 207 -0.21 13.20 11.43
C THR A 207 0.82 12.88 12.55
N PRO A 208 0.56 13.24 13.83
CA PRO A 208 1.49 12.98 14.91
C PRO A 208 1.67 11.47 15.16
N ASN A 209 2.86 11.08 15.60
CA ASN A 209 3.01 9.80 16.25
C ASN A 209 2.49 9.87 17.72
N ARG A 210 2.36 8.70 18.36
CA ARG A 210 1.82 8.60 19.73
C ARG A 210 2.58 9.47 20.73
N LYS A 211 3.92 9.57 20.62
CA LYS A 211 4.74 10.39 21.50
C LYS A 211 4.49 11.88 21.26
N GLU A 212 4.50 12.31 20.01
CA GLU A 212 4.22 13.69 19.60
C GLU A 212 2.81 14.14 19.99
N LEU A 213 1.82 13.24 19.85
CA LEU A 213 0.44 13.49 20.32
C LEU A 213 0.42 13.73 21.84
N GLY A 214 1.12 12.90 22.61
CA GLY A 214 1.21 13.04 24.07
C GLY A 214 1.93 14.32 24.49
N GLU A 215 3.02 14.68 23.82
CA GLU A 215 3.76 15.92 24.07
C GLU A 215 2.89 17.16 23.78
N ALA A 216 2.10 17.13 22.70
CA ALA A 216 1.19 18.24 22.34
C ALA A 216 0.06 18.47 23.36
N VAL A 217 -0.40 17.43 24.04
CA VAL A 217 -1.45 17.57 25.09
C VAL A 217 -0.88 17.57 26.52
N GLY A 218 0.46 17.54 26.68
CA GLY A 218 1.15 17.61 27.96
C GLY A 218 0.99 16.36 28.85
N ARG A 219 0.66 15.20 28.27
CA ARG A 219 0.52 13.92 28.97
C ARG A 219 0.83 12.73 28.07
N ALA A 220 1.33 11.65 28.65
CA ALA A 220 1.52 10.41 27.89
C ALA A 220 0.17 9.78 27.50
N VAL A 221 0.11 9.18 26.30
CA VAL A 221 -1.08 8.50 25.76
C VAL A 221 -0.70 7.09 25.31
N PHE A 222 -1.45 6.06 25.72
CA PHE A 222 -1.15 4.65 25.46
C PHE A 222 -2.36 3.86 24.95
N ALA A 223 -3.52 4.07 25.57
CA ALA A 223 -4.76 3.38 25.25
C ALA A 223 -5.53 4.08 24.13
N ASP A 224 -6.43 3.35 23.50
CA ASP A 224 -7.18 3.86 22.35
C ASP A 224 -8.07 5.05 22.73
N ASP A 225 -8.72 5.00 23.87
CA ASP A 225 -9.54 6.07 24.45
C ASP A 225 -8.73 7.31 24.83
N GLU A 226 -7.50 7.14 25.33
CA GLU A 226 -6.58 8.24 25.63
C GLU A 226 -6.12 8.94 24.35
N ILE A 227 -5.85 8.18 23.27
CA ILE A 227 -5.51 8.70 21.94
C ILE A 227 -6.68 9.49 21.36
N GLU A 228 -7.91 8.94 21.45
CA GLU A 228 -9.10 9.64 21.00
C GLU A 228 -9.32 10.96 21.76
N ALA A 229 -9.20 10.92 23.08
CA ALA A 229 -9.38 12.11 23.91
C ALA A 229 -8.33 13.20 23.60
N ALA A 230 -7.05 12.81 23.43
CA ALA A 230 -5.99 13.72 23.04
C ALA A 230 -6.20 14.32 21.65
N ALA A 231 -6.56 13.50 20.67
CA ALA A 231 -6.85 13.94 19.32
C ALA A 231 -8.03 14.93 19.27
N ARG A 232 -9.15 14.62 19.97
CA ARG A 232 -10.31 15.54 20.07
C ARG A 232 -9.98 16.83 20.79
N GLN A 233 -9.10 16.81 21.79
CA GLN A 233 -8.59 18.01 22.46
C GLN A 233 -7.88 18.92 21.45
N LEU A 234 -6.99 18.38 20.60
CA LEU A 234 -6.29 19.16 19.56
C LEU A 234 -7.24 19.66 18.46
N ILE A 235 -8.19 18.84 18.02
CA ILE A 235 -9.22 19.23 17.06
C ILE A 235 -10.00 20.43 17.58
N SER A 236 -10.48 20.38 18.82
CA SER A 236 -11.25 21.47 19.44
C SER A 236 -10.41 22.72 19.67
N ALA A 237 -9.14 22.57 20.07
CA ALA A 237 -8.26 23.69 20.38
C ALA A 237 -7.78 24.45 19.14
N HIS A 238 -7.55 23.74 18.01
CA HIS A 238 -6.85 24.30 16.85
C HIS A 238 -7.67 24.25 15.56
N GLY A 239 -8.88 23.70 15.58
CA GLY A 239 -9.79 23.70 14.41
C GLY A 239 -9.35 22.75 13.29
N PHE A 240 -8.72 21.61 13.63
CA PHE A 240 -8.47 20.53 12.68
C PHE A 240 -9.77 19.78 12.35
N ASP A 241 -9.92 19.28 11.12
CA ASP A 241 -11.07 18.46 10.76
C ASP A 241 -10.94 17.05 11.36
N PHE A 242 -9.70 16.53 11.41
CA PHE A 242 -9.36 15.23 12.02
C PHE A 242 -7.87 15.12 12.36
N VAL A 243 -7.52 14.08 13.13
CA VAL A 243 -6.13 13.71 13.49
C VAL A 243 -5.87 12.28 13.05
N VAL A 244 -4.71 12.05 12.45
CA VAL A 244 -4.20 10.71 12.08
C VAL A 244 -3.04 10.37 13.01
N ALA A 245 -3.28 9.69 14.12
CA ALA A 245 -2.24 9.33 15.06
C ALA A 245 -1.60 7.99 14.70
N THR A 246 -0.29 7.96 14.39
CA THR A 246 0.44 6.71 14.19
C THR A 246 0.83 6.07 15.52
N ARG A 247 0.67 4.73 15.65
CA ARG A 247 0.77 3.98 16.91
C ARG A 247 1.81 2.86 16.86
N SER A 248 2.80 3.00 15.99
CA SER A 248 3.86 1.99 15.79
C SER A 248 3.27 0.60 15.48
N GLU A 249 3.59 -0.41 16.30
CA GLU A 249 3.11 -1.80 16.17
C GLU A 249 1.59 -1.97 16.29
N LYS A 250 0.88 -0.98 16.84
CA LYS A 250 -0.58 -0.98 16.95
C LYS A 250 -1.30 -0.38 15.71
N GLY A 251 -0.56 0.09 14.70
CA GLY A 251 -1.12 0.68 13.49
C GLY A 251 -1.42 2.17 13.61
N MET A 252 -2.62 2.63 13.28
CA MET A 252 -2.99 4.05 13.36
C MET A 252 -4.43 4.27 13.83
N SER A 253 -4.69 5.49 14.28
CA SER A 253 -6.03 5.98 14.63
C SER A 253 -6.37 7.19 13.78
N VAL A 254 -7.53 7.18 13.13
CA VAL A 254 -8.11 8.33 12.43
C VAL A 254 -9.26 8.83 13.30
N VAL A 255 -9.09 10.01 13.89
CA VAL A 255 -10.01 10.58 14.88
C VAL A 255 -10.58 11.88 14.35
N GLY A 256 -11.89 11.95 14.21
CA GLY A 256 -12.65 13.18 13.96
C GLY A 256 -13.31 13.71 15.24
N ALA A 257 -14.04 14.81 15.12
CA ALA A 257 -14.74 15.42 16.26
C ALA A 257 -15.71 14.42 16.94
N ASN A 258 -16.48 13.65 16.15
CA ASN A 258 -17.55 12.79 16.66
C ASN A 258 -17.34 11.30 16.41
N ASP A 259 -16.29 10.90 15.71
CA ASP A 259 -15.99 9.52 15.39
C ASP A 259 -14.50 9.21 15.52
N ALA A 260 -14.18 7.95 15.66
CA ALA A 260 -12.80 7.45 15.65
C ALA A 260 -12.74 6.08 14.99
N ARG A 261 -11.63 5.79 14.34
CA ARG A 261 -11.34 4.48 13.76
C ARG A 261 -9.89 4.09 14.05
N HIS A 262 -9.74 2.91 14.64
CA HIS A 262 -8.44 2.30 14.91
C HIS A 262 -8.16 1.24 13.86
N ILE A 263 -7.06 1.39 13.15
CA ILE A 263 -6.64 0.50 12.06
C ILE A 263 -5.41 -0.25 12.56
N ALA A 264 -5.53 -1.57 12.73
CA ALA A 264 -4.43 -2.40 13.21
C ALA A 264 -3.30 -2.48 12.17
N THR A 265 -2.05 -2.59 12.65
CA THR A 265 -0.90 -2.78 11.76
C THR A 265 -0.96 -4.12 11.04
N GLN A 266 -0.38 -4.15 9.86
CA GLN A 266 -0.19 -5.36 9.05
C GLN A 266 1.29 -5.74 8.92
N ALA A 267 2.18 -4.97 9.56
CA ALA A 267 3.61 -5.27 9.57
C ALA A 267 3.88 -6.63 10.24
N ARG A 268 4.61 -7.50 9.55
CA ARG A 268 5.02 -8.83 10.07
C ARG A 268 6.41 -8.78 10.71
N GLU A 269 7.30 -7.98 10.14
CA GLU A 269 8.68 -7.80 10.61
C GLU A 269 9.01 -6.32 10.50
N VAL A 270 9.59 -5.75 11.55
CA VAL A 270 10.07 -4.38 11.58
C VAL A 270 11.58 -4.39 11.49
N PHE A 271 12.11 -3.82 10.42
CA PHE A 271 13.55 -3.69 10.20
C PHE A 271 14.06 -2.29 10.53
N ASP A 272 13.41 -1.27 10.01
CA ASP A 272 13.74 0.13 10.21
C ASP A 272 12.48 0.99 10.13
N VAL A 273 12.29 1.88 11.11
CA VAL A 273 11.13 2.77 11.15
C VAL A 273 11.41 4.15 10.53
N SER A 274 12.63 4.37 10.04
CA SER A 274 13.04 5.66 9.45
C SER A 274 12.22 5.96 8.18
N GLY A 275 11.60 7.14 8.14
CA GLY A 275 10.79 7.60 7.01
C GLY A 275 9.40 6.95 6.88
N ALA A 276 8.98 6.14 7.85
CA ALA A 276 7.63 5.56 7.85
C ALA A 276 6.54 6.65 7.94
N GLY A 277 6.75 7.70 8.74
CA GLY A 277 5.85 8.86 8.83
C GLY A 277 5.69 9.56 7.48
N ASP A 278 6.79 9.82 6.78
CA ASP A 278 6.80 10.43 5.45
C ASP A 278 6.00 9.60 4.44
N THR A 279 6.15 8.27 4.47
CA THR A 279 5.40 7.36 3.60
C THR A 279 3.91 7.37 3.95
N VAL A 280 3.58 7.41 5.24
CA VAL A 280 2.19 7.46 5.72
C VAL A 280 1.52 8.74 5.26
N ILE A 281 2.11 9.93 5.49
CA ILE A 281 1.48 11.19 5.08
C ILE A 281 1.40 11.32 3.56
N ALA A 282 2.42 10.90 2.81
CA ALA A 282 2.41 10.90 1.35
C ALA A 282 1.27 10.04 0.79
N THR A 283 1.15 8.81 1.29
CA THR A 283 0.12 7.86 0.83
C THR A 283 -1.28 8.30 1.27
N PHE A 284 -1.42 8.84 2.48
CA PHE A 284 -2.68 9.36 2.99
C PHE A 284 -3.18 10.54 2.15
N ALA A 285 -2.29 11.48 1.83
CA ALA A 285 -2.59 12.62 0.97
C ALA A 285 -3.04 12.18 -0.42
N LEU A 286 -2.31 11.24 -1.05
CA LEU A 286 -2.68 10.69 -2.36
C LEU A 286 -4.05 10.01 -2.34
N ALA A 287 -4.35 9.24 -1.30
CA ALA A 287 -5.65 8.59 -1.18
C ALA A 287 -6.79 9.60 -1.06
N LEU A 288 -6.61 10.68 -0.27
CA LEU A 288 -7.59 11.78 -0.20
C LEU A 288 -7.75 12.49 -1.54
N ALA A 289 -6.66 12.82 -2.23
CA ALA A 289 -6.68 13.46 -3.54
C ALA A 289 -7.37 12.57 -4.59
N ALA A 290 -7.26 11.25 -4.47
CA ALA A 290 -7.95 10.26 -5.31
C ALA A 290 -9.44 10.10 -4.97
N GLY A 291 -9.96 10.81 -3.95
CA GLY A 291 -11.37 10.80 -3.54
C GLY A 291 -11.74 9.74 -2.50
N ALA A 292 -10.76 9.12 -1.85
CA ALA A 292 -11.02 8.24 -0.71
C ALA A 292 -11.48 9.06 0.52
N ASP A 293 -12.36 8.48 1.33
CA ASP A 293 -12.64 9.03 2.65
C ASP A 293 -11.43 8.85 3.59
N ARG A 294 -11.43 9.57 4.72
CA ARG A 294 -10.31 9.54 5.69
C ARG A 294 -10.01 8.15 6.27
N VAL A 295 -11.01 7.27 6.39
CA VAL A 295 -10.83 5.91 6.95
C VAL A 295 -10.18 5.00 5.92
N MET A 296 -10.62 5.09 4.66
CA MET A 296 -9.99 4.39 3.55
C MET A 296 -8.57 4.90 3.31
N ALA A 297 -8.34 6.22 3.32
CA ALA A 297 -7.02 6.81 3.23
C ALA A 297 -6.09 6.31 4.36
N GLY A 298 -6.61 6.23 5.60
CA GLY A 298 -5.90 5.64 6.72
C GLY A 298 -5.55 4.17 6.52
N SER A 299 -6.48 3.38 5.97
CA SER A 299 -6.23 1.96 5.69
C SER A 299 -5.13 1.76 4.64
N ILE A 300 -5.13 2.58 3.58
CA ILE A 300 -4.10 2.55 2.53
C ILE A 300 -2.74 3.00 3.10
N ALA A 301 -2.72 4.11 3.86
CA ALA A 301 -1.50 4.64 4.47
C ALA A 301 -0.91 3.70 5.53
N ASN A 302 -1.75 3.01 6.32
CA ASN A 302 -1.31 2.00 7.29
C ASN A 302 -0.65 0.80 6.61
N ALA A 303 -1.20 0.33 5.50
CA ALA A 303 -0.57 -0.73 4.69
C ALA A 303 0.78 -0.25 4.11
N ALA A 304 0.84 0.98 3.61
CA ALA A 304 2.07 1.62 3.12
C ALA A 304 3.16 1.67 4.19
N GLY A 305 2.83 2.16 5.39
CA GLY A 305 3.73 2.16 6.54
C GLY A 305 4.23 0.76 6.89
N GLY A 306 3.33 -0.24 6.87
CA GLY A 306 3.67 -1.65 7.12
C GLY A 306 4.66 -2.25 6.11
N VAL A 307 4.66 -1.79 4.86
CA VAL A 307 5.64 -2.24 3.85
C VAL A 307 7.01 -1.61 4.11
N VAL A 308 7.07 -0.30 4.34
CA VAL A 308 8.36 0.39 4.41
C VAL A 308 9.13 0.08 5.67
N VAL A 309 8.49 -0.19 6.81
CA VAL A 309 9.19 -0.60 8.04
C VAL A 309 9.90 -1.95 7.92
N GLY A 310 9.53 -2.78 6.94
CA GLY A 310 10.24 -4.01 6.58
C GLY A 310 11.48 -3.81 5.69
N LYS A 311 11.79 -2.56 5.30
CA LYS A 311 12.94 -2.20 4.45
C LYS A 311 14.02 -1.49 5.27
N ARG A 312 15.21 -1.32 4.69
CA ARG A 312 16.32 -0.59 5.33
C ARG A 312 16.32 0.88 4.93
N GLY A 313 16.60 1.76 5.88
CA GLY A 313 16.74 3.20 5.67
C GLY A 313 15.45 3.88 5.21
N THR A 314 15.57 5.07 4.62
CA THR A 314 14.47 5.80 4.00
C THR A 314 14.08 5.14 2.67
N ALA A 315 13.39 4.00 2.76
CA ALA A 315 12.98 3.23 1.61
C ALA A 315 11.69 3.78 1.00
N ARG A 316 11.62 3.75 -0.34
CA ARG A 316 10.44 4.16 -1.11
C ARG A 316 9.46 3.02 -1.25
N LEU A 317 8.20 3.37 -1.33
CA LEU A 317 7.11 2.45 -1.60
C LEU A 317 6.73 2.50 -3.08
N THR A 318 6.63 1.35 -3.75
CA THR A 318 6.06 1.30 -5.12
C THR A 318 4.57 0.98 -5.10
N ILE A 319 3.90 1.26 -6.22
CA ILE A 319 2.47 0.94 -6.41
C ILE A 319 2.22 -0.57 -6.31
N GLU A 320 3.12 -1.39 -6.85
CA GLU A 320 3.04 -2.84 -6.84
C GLU A 320 3.17 -3.39 -5.40
N GLU A 321 4.09 -2.83 -4.62
CA GLU A 321 4.28 -3.22 -3.22
C GLU A 321 3.08 -2.85 -2.36
N LEU A 322 2.54 -1.63 -2.54
CA LEU A 322 1.33 -1.17 -1.85
C LEU A 322 0.13 -2.05 -2.19
N THR A 323 -0.10 -2.27 -3.49
CA THR A 323 -1.16 -3.13 -4.00
C THR A 323 -1.01 -4.54 -3.43
N GLY A 324 0.20 -5.11 -3.52
CA GLY A 324 0.50 -6.42 -2.95
C GLY A 324 0.28 -6.51 -1.44
N ALA A 325 0.54 -5.45 -0.66
CA ALA A 325 0.29 -5.42 0.78
C ALA A 325 -1.20 -5.37 1.09
N LEU A 326 -1.96 -4.51 0.42
CA LEU A 326 -3.40 -4.38 0.59
C LEU A 326 -4.14 -5.66 0.21
N PHE A 327 -3.74 -6.35 -0.85
CA PHE A 327 -4.38 -7.60 -1.26
C PHE A 327 -3.90 -8.81 -0.46
N ARG A 328 -2.64 -8.82 0.04
CA ARG A 328 -2.18 -9.86 1.00
C ARG A 328 -2.88 -9.75 2.36
N SER A 329 -3.27 -8.57 2.78
CA SER A 329 -4.02 -8.37 4.03
C SER A 329 -5.46 -8.86 3.95
N HIS A 330 -5.95 -9.11 2.77
CA HIS A 330 -7.16 -9.89 2.50
C HIS A 330 -6.84 -11.40 2.44
N GLY A 331 -5.66 -11.83 2.94
CA GLY A 331 -5.26 -13.23 3.08
C GLY A 331 -6.26 -14.07 3.88
N PRO A 332 -6.14 -15.36 3.99
CA PRO A 332 -7.10 -16.46 3.87
C PRO A 332 -8.58 -16.25 4.25
N VAL A 333 -8.97 -15.07 4.77
CA VAL A 333 -10.38 -14.72 5.03
C VAL A 333 -11.13 -14.39 3.73
N ALA A 334 -10.46 -13.82 2.70
CA ALA A 334 -11.05 -13.56 1.40
C ALA A 334 -11.41 -14.84 0.62
N HIS A 335 -10.73 -15.96 0.90
CA HIS A 335 -11.08 -17.23 0.28
C HIS A 335 -12.41 -17.82 0.75
N LYS A 336 -12.88 -17.48 1.96
CA LYS A 336 -14.24 -17.88 2.39
C LYS A 336 -15.34 -17.13 1.63
N ASP A 337 -15.08 -15.87 1.25
CA ASP A 337 -16.04 -15.09 0.45
C ASP A 337 -16.03 -15.48 -1.04
N ALA A 338 -14.97 -16.18 -1.50
CA ALA A 338 -14.88 -16.73 -2.85
C ALA A 338 -15.51 -18.13 -2.98
N ILE A 339 -15.82 -18.81 -1.87
CA ILE A 339 -16.56 -20.09 -1.85
C ILE A 339 -18.04 -19.74 -1.70
N LEU A 340 -18.79 -19.89 -2.77
CA LEU A 340 -20.17 -19.44 -2.90
C LEU A 340 -21.15 -20.64 -3.07
N ASP A 341 -22.40 -20.46 -2.67
CA ASP A 341 -23.46 -21.30 -3.18
C ASP A 341 -23.84 -20.90 -4.63
N ALA A 342 -24.58 -21.73 -5.32
CA ALA A 342 -24.93 -21.52 -6.72
C ALA A 342 -25.73 -20.21 -6.94
N ALA A 343 -26.60 -19.84 -6.00
CA ALA A 343 -27.41 -18.64 -6.10
C ALA A 343 -26.58 -17.36 -5.90
N ALA A 344 -25.64 -17.37 -4.94
CA ALA A 344 -24.72 -16.25 -4.74
C ALA A 344 -23.76 -16.08 -5.93
N ALA A 345 -23.26 -17.20 -6.47
CA ALA A 345 -22.40 -17.17 -7.66
C ALA A 345 -23.15 -16.65 -8.90
N ALA A 346 -24.42 -17.02 -9.09
CA ALA A 346 -25.22 -16.50 -10.19
C ALA A 346 -25.42 -14.97 -10.10
N ARG A 347 -25.69 -14.45 -8.90
CA ARG A 347 -25.77 -12.99 -8.68
C ARG A 347 -24.43 -12.29 -8.97
N LEU A 348 -23.32 -12.89 -8.55
CA LEU A 348 -21.98 -12.34 -8.77
C LEU A 348 -21.63 -12.32 -10.27
N VAL A 349 -21.93 -13.42 -10.98
CA VAL A 349 -21.73 -13.52 -12.44
C VAL A 349 -22.58 -12.50 -13.18
N ALA A 350 -23.83 -12.31 -12.80
CA ALA A 350 -24.69 -11.29 -13.39
C ALA A 350 -24.10 -9.88 -13.20
N ALA A 351 -23.63 -9.54 -12.00
CA ALA A 351 -23.00 -8.26 -11.72
C ALA A 351 -21.72 -8.04 -12.58
N TRP A 352 -20.87 -9.06 -12.73
CA TRP A 352 -19.71 -8.97 -13.62
C TRP A 352 -20.08 -8.73 -15.09
N LYS A 353 -21.15 -9.39 -15.57
CA LYS A 353 -21.65 -9.17 -16.95
C LYS A 353 -22.24 -7.78 -17.14
N ASP A 354 -22.95 -7.26 -16.15
CA ASP A 354 -23.48 -5.89 -16.16
C ASP A 354 -22.35 -4.84 -16.22
N GLU A 355 -21.15 -5.19 -15.68
CA GLU A 355 -19.92 -4.39 -15.78
C GLU A 355 -19.19 -4.60 -17.13
N GLY A 356 -19.70 -5.45 -18.02
CA GLY A 356 -19.09 -5.75 -19.32
C GLY A 356 -17.92 -6.73 -19.25
N LEU A 357 -17.76 -7.47 -18.13
CA LEU A 357 -16.70 -8.46 -17.96
C LEU A 357 -17.12 -9.82 -18.51
N SER A 358 -16.18 -10.49 -19.21
CA SER A 358 -16.38 -11.86 -19.69
C SER A 358 -16.16 -12.88 -18.59
N VAL A 359 -17.06 -13.85 -18.42
CA VAL A 359 -17.01 -14.86 -17.36
C VAL A 359 -16.72 -16.23 -17.96
N GLY A 360 -15.60 -16.83 -17.48
CA GLY A 360 -15.23 -18.21 -17.77
C GLY A 360 -15.69 -19.18 -16.70
N PHE A 361 -15.98 -20.41 -17.08
CA PHE A 361 -16.29 -21.51 -16.19
C PHE A 361 -15.44 -22.74 -16.51
N THR A 362 -14.93 -23.39 -15.47
CA THR A 362 -14.36 -24.72 -15.55
C THR A 362 -14.77 -25.54 -14.34
N ASN A 363 -14.70 -26.89 -14.41
CA ASN A 363 -15.04 -27.72 -13.26
C ASN A 363 -14.15 -28.97 -13.15
N GLY A 364 -14.11 -29.54 -11.94
CA GLY A 364 -13.42 -30.80 -11.68
C GLY A 364 -13.43 -31.22 -10.21
N CYS A 365 -12.85 -32.41 -9.96
CA CYS A 365 -12.71 -32.96 -8.61
C CYS A 365 -11.59 -32.30 -7.81
N PHE A 366 -10.48 -31.92 -8.43
CA PHE A 366 -9.31 -31.27 -7.83
C PHE A 366 -8.90 -31.88 -6.48
N ASP A 367 -8.85 -33.20 -6.43
CA ASP A 367 -8.64 -33.94 -5.18
C ASP A 367 -7.25 -33.71 -4.57
N ILE A 368 -6.19 -33.86 -5.36
CA ILE A 368 -4.82 -33.44 -5.03
C ILE A 368 -4.36 -32.48 -6.09
N LEU A 369 -4.06 -31.23 -5.71
CA LEU A 369 -3.55 -30.24 -6.64
C LEU A 369 -2.14 -30.60 -7.11
N HIS A 370 -1.90 -30.40 -8.40
CA HIS A 370 -0.59 -30.56 -9.05
C HIS A 370 -0.43 -29.49 -10.16
N ALA A 371 0.78 -29.34 -10.67
CA ALA A 371 1.12 -28.34 -11.68
C ALA A 371 0.18 -28.34 -12.91
N GLY A 372 -0.34 -29.54 -13.31
CA GLY A 372 -1.31 -29.62 -14.40
C GLY A 372 -2.63 -28.90 -14.12
N HIS A 373 -3.13 -28.96 -12.88
CA HIS A 373 -4.31 -28.20 -12.48
C HIS A 373 -4.05 -26.69 -12.48
N VAL A 374 -2.90 -26.25 -11.96
CA VAL A 374 -2.52 -24.83 -11.95
C VAL A 374 -2.40 -24.28 -13.37
N SER A 375 -1.77 -25.05 -14.29
CA SER A 375 -1.64 -24.68 -15.69
C SER A 375 -3.01 -24.55 -16.39
N LEU A 376 -3.92 -25.52 -16.16
CA LEU A 376 -5.28 -25.49 -16.69
C LEU A 376 -6.03 -24.23 -16.22
N LEU A 377 -5.98 -23.93 -14.91
CA LEU A 377 -6.68 -22.77 -14.33
C LEU A 377 -6.08 -21.45 -14.82
N HIS A 378 -4.76 -21.38 -14.98
CA HIS A 378 -4.10 -20.21 -15.55
C HIS A 378 -4.50 -20.00 -17.02
N ALA A 379 -4.49 -21.06 -17.83
CA ALA A 379 -4.92 -20.99 -19.22
C ALA A 379 -6.42 -20.65 -19.36
N ALA A 380 -7.27 -21.15 -18.45
CA ALA A 380 -8.68 -20.80 -18.41
C ALA A 380 -8.87 -19.32 -18.09
N ARG A 381 -8.16 -18.79 -17.08
CA ARG A 381 -8.22 -17.38 -16.68
C ARG A 381 -7.74 -16.42 -17.78
N SER A 382 -6.79 -16.83 -18.60
CA SER A 382 -6.31 -16.02 -19.74
C SER A 382 -7.33 -15.88 -20.87
N GLN A 383 -8.42 -16.64 -20.86
CA GLN A 383 -9.49 -16.57 -21.86
C GLN A 383 -10.65 -15.64 -21.45
N CYS A 384 -10.68 -15.18 -20.20
CA CYS A 384 -11.80 -14.43 -19.62
C CYS A 384 -11.32 -13.40 -18.60
N ASP A 385 -12.20 -12.46 -18.23
CA ASP A 385 -11.93 -11.45 -17.21
C ASP A 385 -12.20 -11.97 -15.80
N ARG A 386 -13.07 -12.99 -15.63
CA ARG A 386 -13.39 -13.64 -14.36
C ARG A 386 -13.56 -15.15 -14.57
N LEU A 387 -13.01 -15.95 -13.66
CA LEU A 387 -13.08 -17.39 -13.71
C LEU A 387 -13.84 -17.97 -12.51
N VAL A 388 -14.96 -18.62 -12.78
CA VAL A 388 -15.71 -19.42 -11.80
C VAL A 388 -15.32 -20.89 -11.92
N LEU A 389 -15.01 -21.52 -10.79
CA LEU A 389 -14.65 -22.93 -10.70
C LEU A 389 -15.74 -23.75 -10.02
N GLY A 390 -16.33 -24.69 -10.74
CA GLY A 390 -17.21 -25.70 -10.19
C GLY A 390 -16.42 -26.84 -9.55
N LEU A 391 -16.59 -27.08 -8.25
CA LEU A 391 -15.90 -28.13 -7.50
C LEU A 391 -16.89 -29.26 -7.15
N ASN A 392 -16.62 -30.48 -7.60
CA ASN A 392 -17.42 -31.64 -7.20
C ASN A 392 -17.35 -31.87 -5.69
N SER A 393 -18.49 -32.05 -5.04
CA SER A 393 -18.61 -32.41 -3.63
C SER A 393 -17.93 -33.75 -3.33
N ASP A 394 -17.68 -34.05 -2.06
CA ASP A 394 -17.11 -35.34 -1.67
C ASP A 394 -18.02 -36.51 -2.08
N ALA A 395 -19.33 -36.31 -1.99
CA ALA A 395 -20.30 -37.33 -2.42
C ALA A 395 -20.22 -37.60 -3.93
N SER A 396 -20.14 -36.52 -4.76
CA SER A 396 -19.96 -36.64 -6.20
C SER A 396 -18.63 -37.32 -6.56
N VAL A 397 -17.54 -36.91 -5.92
CA VAL A 397 -16.21 -37.53 -6.18
C VAL A 397 -16.20 -39.02 -5.83
N ARG A 398 -16.85 -39.42 -4.72
CA ARG A 398 -16.95 -40.88 -4.37
C ARG A 398 -17.68 -41.68 -5.44
N ARG A 399 -18.77 -41.13 -5.99
CA ARG A 399 -19.51 -41.79 -7.09
C ARG A 399 -18.67 -41.87 -8.35
N LEU A 400 -17.92 -40.82 -8.70
CA LEU A 400 -17.13 -40.76 -9.94
C LEU A 400 -15.80 -41.51 -9.90
N LYS A 401 -15.13 -41.55 -8.72
CA LYS A 401 -13.74 -42.05 -8.58
C LYS A 401 -13.58 -43.18 -7.58
N GLY A 402 -14.64 -43.64 -6.93
CA GLY A 402 -14.66 -44.75 -5.98
C GLY A 402 -14.53 -44.34 -4.50
N PRO A 403 -14.75 -45.30 -3.57
CA PRO A 403 -14.93 -45.02 -2.13
C PRO A 403 -13.66 -44.51 -1.41
N GLY A 404 -12.47 -44.68 -2.02
CA GLY A 404 -11.20 -44.19 -1.48
C GLY A 404 -10.87 -42.74 -1.90
N ARG A 405 -11.81 -42.01 -2.50
CA ARG A 405 -11.67 -40.64 -2.99
C ARG A 405 -12.84 -39.77 -2.49
N PRO A 406 -12.67 -38.43 -2.30
CA PRO A 406 -11.38 -37.73 -2.42
C PRO A 406 -10.47 -38.00 -1.21
N VAL A 407 -9.18 -37.63 -1.31
CA VAL A 407 -8.20 -37.65 -0.21
C VAL A 407 -8.42 -36.48 0.73
N ASN A 408 -8.62 -35.27 0.16
CA ASN A 408 -8.94 -34.03 0.90
C ASN A 408 -10.43 -33.77 0.82
N ASP A 409 -11.03 -33.31 1.91
CA ASP A 409 -12.43 -32.97 1.93
C ASP A 409 -12.75 -31.75 1.04
N GLN A 410 -14.03 -31.58 0.70
CA GLN A 410 -14.47 -30.55 -0.23
C GLN A 410 -14.17 -29.12 0.25
N HIS A 411 -14.13 -28.86 1.57
CA HIS A 411 -13.85 -27.53 2.11
C HIS A 411 -12.36 -27.21 2.00
N ASP A 412 -11.48 -28.18 2.31
CA ASP A 412 -10.04 -28.01 2.13
C ASP A 412 -9.70 -27.80 0.65
N ARG A 413 -10.30 -28.61 -0.24
CA ARG A 413 -10.12 -28.45 -1.69
C ARG A 413 -10.60 -27.10 -2.18
N ALA A 414 -11.76 -26.62 -1.72
CA ALA A 414 -12.30 -25.33 -2.08
C ALA A 414 -11.40 -24.17 -1.57
N CYS A 415 -10.92 -24.26 -0.32
CA CYS A 415 -10.01 -23.25 0.25
C CYS A 415 -8.71 -23.13 -0.56
N VAL A 416 -8.10 -24.26 -0.93
CA VAL A 416 -6.86 -24.26 -1.71
C VAL A 416 -7.09 -23.70 -3.12
N LEU A 417 -8.20 -24.03 -3.78
CA LEU A 417 -8.55 -23.53 -5.11
C LEU A 417 -8.90 -22.02 -5.09
N ALA A 418 -9.64 -21.59 -4.09
CA ALA A 418 -9.96 -20.19 -3.89
C ALA A 418 -8.72 -19.32 -3.60
N ALA A 419 -7.61 -19.92 -3.15
CA ALA A 419 -6.32 -19.27 -2.94
C ALA A 419 -5.51 -19.04 -4.22
N LEU A 420 -5.91 -19.62 -5.33
CA LEU A 420 -5.19 -19.48 -6.60
C LEU A 420 -5.58 -18.17 -7.28
N ALA A 421 -4.59 -17.36 -7.66
CA ALA A 421 -4.78 -16.07 -8.34
C ALA A 421 -5.59 -16.16 -9.65
N SER A 422 -5.70 -17.36 -10.23
CA SER A 422 -6.47 -17.60 -11.46
C SER A 422 -7.95 -17.88 -11.21
N VAL A 423 -8.42 -17.95 -9.95
CA VAL A 423 -9.81 -18.34 -9.60
C VAL A 423 -10.47 -17.18 -8.84
N ASP A 424 -11.55 -16.65 -9.38
CA ASP A 424 -12.30 -15.55 -8.77
C ASP A 424 -13.44 -16.04 -7.87
N ALA A 425 -14.04 -17.22 -8.18
CA ALA A 425 -15.05 -17.84 -7.33
C ALA A 425 -15.01 -19.39 -7.44
N VAL A 426 -15.33 -20.07 -6.34
CA VAL A 426 -15.48 -21.53 -6.27
C VAL A 426 -16.90 -21.86 -5.84
N VAL A 427 -17.57 -22.79 -6.56
CA VAL A 427 -18.92 -23.26 -6.24
C VAL A 427 -18.86 -24.77 -6.06
N ILE A 428 -19.20 -25.26 -4.87
CA ILE A 428 -19.32 -26.69 -4.61
C ILE A 428 -20.68 -27.16 -5.12
N PHE A 429 -20.70 -28.22 -5.96
CA PHE A 429 -21.93 -28.82 -6.47
C PHE A 429 -21.97 -30.32 -6.21
N GLU A 430 -23.20 -30.86 -6.03
CA GLU A 430 -23.40 -32.25 -5.60
C GLU A 430 -23.68 -33.21 -6.75
N GLU A 431 -24.07 -32.72 -7.90
CA GLU A 431 -24.43 -33.47 -9.08
C GLU A 431 -23.17 -34.14 -9.71
N ASP A 432 -23.39 -35.17 -10.51
CA ASP A 432 -22.31 -35.89 -11.21
C ASP A 432 -21.81 -35.05 -12.41
N THR A 433 -22.62 -34.15 -12.92
CA THR A 433 -22.28 -33.23 -14.00
C THR A 433 -22.56 -31.78 -13.60
N PRO A 434 -21.81 -30.80 -14.12
CA PRO A 434 -21.99 -29.39 -13.77
C PRO A 434 -23.13 -28.68 -14.54
N LEU A 435 -24.03 -29.42 -15.22
CA LEU A 435 -24.99 -28.85 -16.15
C LEU A 435 -25.88 -27.79 -15.48
N SER A 436 -26.53 -28.13 -14.35
CA SER A 436 -27.41 -27.21 -13.62
C SER A 436 -26.67 -25.94 -13.16
N LEU A 437 -25.39 -26.06 -12.81
CA LEU A 437 -24.57 -24.92 -12.41
C LEU A 437 -24.21 -24.07 -13.63
N ILE A 438 -23.89 -24.65 -14.79
CA ILE A 438 -23.63 -23.94 -16.03
C ILE A 438 -24.89 -23.18 -16.50
N GLU A 439 -26.05 -23.79 -16.42
CA GLU A 439 -27.33 -23.16 -16.73
C GLU A 439 -27.62 -21.96 -15.82
N ALA A 440 -27.38 -22.10 -14.51
CA ALA A 440 -27.60 -21.04 -13.53
C ALA A 440 -26.61 -19.86 -13.69
N LEU A 441 -25.37 -20.11 -14.04
CA LEU A 441 -24.33 -19.11 -14.21
C LEU A 441 -24.31 -18.48 -15.61
N SER A 442 -24.75 -19.22 -16.64
CA SER A 442 -24.71 -18.83 -18.06
C SER A 442 -23.35 -18.21 -18.45
N PRO A 443 -22.19 -18.89 -18.29
CA PRO A 443 -20.89 -18.32 -18.54
C PRO A 443 -20.69 -18.01 -20.03
N ASP A 444 -19.81 -17.03 -20.35
CA ASP A 444 -19.49 -16.68 -21.72
C ASP A 444 -18.50 -17.67 -22.34
N ILE A 445 -17.67 -18.30 -21.48
CA ILE A 445 -16.60 -19.19 -21.92
C ILE A 445 -16.60 -20.46 -21.03
N LEU A 446 -16.73 -21.63 -21.65
CA LEU A 446 -16.59 -22.91 -20.98
C LEU A 446 -15.23 -23.53 -21.32
N VAL A 447 -14.39 -23.75 -20.29
CA VAL A 447 -13.01 -24.23 -20.48
C VAL A 447 -12.85 -25.65 -19.99
N LYS A 448 -12.22 -26.49 -20.81
CA LYS A 448 -11.87 -27.90 -20.49
C LYS A 448 -10.47 -28.27 -20.99
N GLY A 449 -9.92 -29.35 -20.47
CA GLY A 449 -8.68 -29.91 -20.98
C GLY A 449 -8.85 -30.50 -22.39
N ALA A 450 -7.78 -30.50 -23.18
CA ALA A 450 -7.78 -31.03 -24.55
C ALA A 450 -7.87 -32.56 -24.63
N ASP A 451 -8.05 -33.24 -23.50
CA ASP A 451 -8.44 -34.67 -23.42
C ASP A 451 -9.94 -34.88 -23.72
N TYR A 452 -10.71 -33.78 -23.90
CA TYR A 452 -12.11 -33.81 -24.36
C TYR A 452 -12.24 -33.29 -25.78
N THR A 453 -13.28 -33.74 -26.49
CA THR A 453 -13.78 -33.09 -27.69
C THR A 453 -14.92 -32.14 -27.31
N VAL A 454 -15.19 -31.09 -28.11
CA VAL A 454 -16.24 -30.10 -27.80
C VAL A 454 -17.60 -30.76 -27.55
N ASP A 455 -17.94 -31.78 -28.34
CA ASP A 455 -19.22 -32.50 -28.23
C ASP A 455 -19.32 -33.36 -26.94
N GLN A 456 -18.21 -33.66 -26.30
CA GLN A 456 -18.17 -34.37 -25.01
C GLN A 456 -18.23 -33.46 -23.81
N VAL A 457 -18.11 -32.14 -24.00
CA VAL A 457 -18.12 -31.17 -22.91
C VAL A 457 -19.56 -30.92 -22.48
N VAL A 458 -19.90 -31.34 -21.27
CA VAL A 458 -21.22 -31.11 -20.66
C VAL A 458 -21.50 -29.60 -20.58
N GLY A 459 -22.63 -29.16 -21.12
CA GLY A 459 -23.06 -27.77 -21.14
C GLY A 459 -22.52 -26.96 -22.32
N ALA A 460 -21.76 -27.59 -23.24
CA ALA A 460 -21.28 -26.92 -24.46
C ALA A 460 -22.41 -26.34 -25.28
N ASP A 461 -23.49 -27.09 -25.48
CA ASP A 461 -24.68 -26.66 -26.23
C ASP A 461 -25.42 -25.50 -25.55
N VAL A 462 -25.46 -25.48 -24.22
CA VAL A 462 -26.08 -24.40 -23.42
C VAL A 462 -25.30 -23.10 -23.62
N VAL A 463 -23.98 -23.15 -23.45
CA VAL A 463 -23.11 -21.96 -23.58
C VAL A 463 -23.13 -21.44 -25.02
N GLN A 464 -23.04 -22.31 -26.01
CA GLN A 464 -23.08 -21.91 -27.44
C GLN A 464 -24.43 -21.31 -27.85
N LYS A 465 -25.56 -21.85 -27.38
CA LYS A 465 -26.89 -21.26 -27.59
C LYS A 465 -27.06 -19.89 -26.99
N ALA A 466 -26.36 -19.64 -25.85
CA ALA A 466 -26.32 -18.31 -25.20
C ALA A 466 -25.33 -17.32 -25.89
N GLY A 467 -24.67 -17.71 -26.99
CA GLY A 467 -23.69 -16.89 -27.69
C GLY A 467 -22.26 -16.98 -27.15
N GLY A 468 -22.01 -17.85 -26.18
CA GLY A 468 -20.69 -18.13 -25.62
C GLY A 468 -19.87 -19.11 -26.46
N ARG A 469 -18.67 -19.47 -25.99
CA ARG A 469 -17.75 -20.39 -26.66
C ARG A 469 -17.17 -21.44 -25.74
N VAL A 470 -16.77 -22.59 -26.31
CA VAL A 470 -16.01 -23.65 -25.62
C VAL A 470 -14.54 -23.55 -26.02
N VAL A 471 -13.64 -23.60 -25.03
CA VAL A 471 -12.19 -23.55 -25.22
C VAL A 471 -11.56 -24.80 -24.63
N LEU A 472 -10.81 -25.53 -25.45
CA LEU A 472 -10.01 -26.67 -25.02
C LEU A 472 -8.57 -26.19 -24.82
N VAL A 473 -7.99 -26.50 -23.65
CA VAL A 473 -6.62 -26.07 -23.29
C VAL A 473 -5.71 -27.28 -23.13
N ASP A 474 -4.48 -27.18 -23.60
CA ASP A 474 -3.50 -28.25 -23.53
C ASP A 474 -3.15 -28.59 -22.08
N LEU A 475 -3.12 -29.89 -21.77
CA LEU A 475 -2.75 -30.40 -20.46
C LEU A 475 -1.24 -30.67 -20.39
N VAL A 476 -0.66 -30.44 -19.20
CA VAL A 476 0.76 -30.78 -18.95
C VAL A 476 0.94 -32.29 -18.93
N ALA A 477 1.71 -32.81 -19.85
CA ALA A 477 1.94 -34.26 -20.00
C ALA A 477 2.52 -34.88 -18.70
N GLY A 478 2.05 -36.10 -18.38
CA GLY A 478 2.57 -36.91 -17.27
C GLY A 478 2.16 -36.45 -15.85
N LYS A 479 1.23 -35.51 -15.70
CA LYS A 479 0.71 -35.08 -14.42
C LYS A 479 -0.76 -35.50 -14.25
N SER A 480 -1.00 -36.44 -13.30
CA SER A 480 -2.37 -36.83 -12.93
C SER A 480 -2.45 -37.18 -11.44
N THR A 481 -3.58 -36.87 -10.82
CA THR A 481 -3.86 -37.22 -9.40
C THR A 481 -3.74 -38.74 -9.17
N THR A 482 -4.24 -39.56 -10.11
CA THR A 482 -4.15 -41.02 -10.02
C THR A 482 -2.70 -41.53 -10.03
N GLY A 483 -1.86 -40.91 -10.90
CA GLY A 483 -0.43 -41.22 -10.94
C GLY A 483 0.32 -40.83 -9.65
N THR A 484 -0.06 -39.70 -9.05
CA THR A 484 0.52 -39.22 -7.78
C THR A 484 0.15 -40.15 -6.62
N ILE A 485 -1.11 -40.55 -6.50
CA ILE A 485 -1.58 -41.49 -5.48
C ILE A 485 -0.92 -42.89 -5.68
N GLY A 486 -0.78 -43.33 -6.92
CA GLY A 486 -0.09 -44.59 -7.24
C GLY A 486 1.36 -44.59 -6.75
N LYS A 487 2.11 -43.51 -6.96
CA LYS A 487 3.48 -43.35 -6.46
C LYS A 487 3.56 -43.37 -4.93
N LEU A 488 2.66 -42.65 -4.25
CA LEU A 488 2.60 -42.61 -2.78
C LEU A 488 2.29 -44.00 -2.18
N ARG A 489 1.44 -44.81 -2.83
CA ARG A 489 1.11 -46.17 -2.39
C ARG A 489 2.24 -47.19 -2.69
N ALA A 490 3.04 -46.92 -3.70
CA ALA A 490 4.16 -47.79 -4.08
C ALA A 490 5.44 -47.58 -3.25
N GLY A 491 5.45 -46.58 -2.32
CA GLY A 491 6.57 -46.35 -1.39
C GLY A 491 7.81 -45.70 -2.02
N ASN A 492 7.67 -45.00 -3.13
CA ASN A 492 8.73 -44.23 -3.79
C ASN A 492 8.38 -42.73 -3.80
#